data_42aa7ee371188f5467fa270e9748ae7f
#
_entry.id   42aa7ee371188f5467fa270e9748ae7f
#
_cell.length_a   1.000
_cell.length_b   1.000
_cell.length_c   1.000
_cell.angle_alpha   90.00
_cell.angle_beta   90.00
_cell.angle_gamma   90.00
#
_symmetry.space_group_name_H-M   'P 1'
#
loop_
_entity.id
_entity.type
_entity.pdbx_description
1 polymer ?
#
loop_
_entity_poly.entity_id
_entity_poly.type
_entity_poly.pdbx_seq_one_letter_code
_entity_poly.pdbx_strand_id
1 'polypeptide(L)'
;MTEKRPIDANELMARFFRKECLMRGHNAAASAAYKDAQKTVVAAPTVSLWPEWRDPDKDPPKVETEVLVLVDCGKSYCITTAFYEDGTVSQHESVWQWEDVDDYGIYDEEDDLYRLQKGWWEYRHFTPEDALECPIDKPVVGWMPLPPKEVAKK
;
A
#
# COMPACT_ATOMS: atom_id res chain seq x y z
N MET A 1 -22.46 14.49 -7.17
CA MET A 1 -21.19 14.86 -6.55
C MET A 1 -20.13 14.84 -7.65
N THR A 2 -19.56 15.97 -8.00
CA THR A 2 -18.52 16.07 -9.03
C THR A 2 -17.21 15.59 -8.43
N GLU A 3 -16.73 14.45 -8.89
CA GLU A 3 -15.44 13.90 -8.53
C GLU A 3 -14.33 14.89 -8.91
N LYS A 4 -13.63 15.44 -7.92
CA LYS A 4 -12.49 16.33 -8.16
C LYS A 4 -11.34 15.48 -8.68
N ARG A 5 -11.03 15.59 -9.97
CA ARG A 5 -9.85 14.96 -10.55
C ARG A 5 -8.59 15.50 -9.89
N PRO A 6 -7.64 14.64 -9.51
CA PRO A 6 -6.34 15.10 -9.02
C PRO A 6 -5.67 15.98 -10.08
N ILE A 7 -5.19 17.13 -9.67
CA ILE A 7 -4.43 18.03 -10.54
C ILE A 7 -2.96 17.65 -10.40
N ASP A 8 -2.29 17.35 -11.52
CA ASP A 8 -0.83 17.25 -11.53
C ASP A 8 -0.23 18.63 -11.27
N ALA A 9 0.25 18.84 -10.04
CA ALA A 9 0.83 20.09 -9.61
C ALA A 9 2.06 20.47 -10.45
N ASN A 10 2.85 19.51 -10.90
CA ASN A 10 4.03 19.75 -11.72
C ASN A 10 3.65 20.25 -13.11
N GLU A 11 2.64 19.63 -13.73
CA GLU A 11 2.14 20.09 -15.03
C GLU A 11 1.52 21.49 -14.93
N LEU A 12 0.76 21.74 -13.87
CA LEU A 12 0.16 23.05 -13.62
C LEU A 12 1.23 24.12 -13.40
N MET A 13 2.27 23.84 -12.63
CA MET A 13 3.41 24.71 -12.42
C MET A 13 4.16 24.99 -13.71
N ALA A 14 4.40 24.00 -14.56
CA ALA A 14 5.03 24.17 -15.85
C ALA A 14 4.22 25.07 -16.79
N ARG A 15 2.87 24.97 -16.73
CA ARG A 15 1.97 25.88 -17.48
C ARG A 15 2.04 27.31 -16.98
N PHE A 16 2.05 27.54 -15.67
CA PHE A 16 2.19 28.87 -15.08
C PHE A 16 3.54 29.49 -15.41
N PHE A 17 4.63 28.76 -15.27
CA PHE A 17 5.96 29.24 -15.59
C PHE A 17 6.08 29.66 -17.05
N ARG A 18 5.54 28.87 -17.99
CA ARG A 18 5.54 29.18 -19.41
C ARG A 18 4.76 30.45 -19.71
N LYS A 19 3.58 30.65 -19.09
CA LYS A 19 2.78 31.86 -19.23
C LYS A 19 3.45 33.09 -18.62
N GLU A 20 4.10 32.96 -17.45
CA GLU A 20 4.87 34.05 -16.84
C GLU A 20 6.00 34.50 -17.75
N CYS A 21 6.77 33.57 -18.34
CA CYS A 21 7.84 33.90 -19.29
C CYS A 21 7.33 34.65 -20.53
N LEU A 22 6.18 34.26 -21.06
CA LEU A 22 5.57 34.95 -22.19
C LEU A 22 5.06 36.37 -21.86
N MET A 23 4.69 36.61 -20.60
CA MET A 23 4.16 37.92 -20.15
C MET A 23 5.24 38.86 -19.62
N ARG A 24 6.49 38.38 -19.43
CA ARG A 24 7.62 39.22 -19.00
C ARG A 24 7.88 40.31 -20.04
N GLY A 25 7.75 41.55 -19.59
CA GLY A 25 7.95 42.74 -20.43
C GLY A 25 6.70 43.30 -21.11
N HIS A 26 5.58 42.58 -21.09
CA HIS A 26 4.35 43.09 -21.69
C HIS A 26 3.29 43.53 -20.66
N ASN A 27 3.24 42.88 -19.49
CA ASN A 27 2.26 43.22 -18.44
C ASN A 27 2.77 42.77 -17.05
N ALA A 28 3.26 43.73 -16.25
CA ALA A 28 3.79 43.48 -14.93
C ALA A 28 2.73 42.94 -13.94
N ALA A 29 1.48 43.37 -14.05
CA ALA A 29 0.38 42.92 -13.20
C ALA A 29 0.05 41.44 -13.50
N ALA A 30 0.02 41.06 -14.76
CA ALA A 30 -0.19 39.67 -15.15
C ALA A 30 0.97 38.75 -14.67
N SER A 31 2.20 39.22 -14.78
CA SER A 31 3.36 38.48 -14.27
C SER A 31 3.29 38.29 -12.75
N ALA A 32 2.88 39.31 -11.98
CA ALA A 32 2.68 39.21 -10.55
C ALA A 32 1.58 38.21 -10.18
N ALA A 33 0.44 38.24 -10.89
CA ALA A 33 -0.65 37.30 -10.68
C ALA A 33 -0.26 35.84 -10.93
N TYR A 34 0.58 35.56 -11.96
CA TYR A 34 1.09 34.23 -12.21
C TYR A 34 2.06 33.76 -11.10
N LYS A 35 2.90 34.65 -10.56
CA LYS A 35 3.78 34.31 -9.43
C LYS A 35 2.99 33.99 -8.17
N ASP A 36 1.92 34.72 -7.88
CA ASP A 36 1.06 34.43 -6.76
C ASP A 36 0.29 33.12 -6.93
N ALA A 37 -0.18 32.82 -8.15
CA ALA A 37 -0.79 31.53 -8.45
C ALA A 37 0.21 30.38 -8.28
N GLN A 38 1.47 30.54 -8.69
CA GLN A 38 2.53 29.55 -8.47
C GLN A 38 2.77 29.29 -6.98
N LYS A 39 2.85 30.36 -6.16
CA LYS A 39 3.01 30.22 -4.71
C LYS A 39 1.85 29.44 -4.08
N THR A 40 0.63 29.74 -4.53
CA THR A 40 -0.58 29.05 -4.02
C THR A 40 -0.54 27.57 -4.37
N VAL A 41 -0.13 27.20 -5.59
CA VAL A 41 -0.01 25.79 -6.01
C VAL A 41 1.08 25.06 -5.22
N VAL A 42 2.24 25.70 -5.00
CA VAL A 42 3.33 25.11 -4.20
C VAL A 42 2.92 24.93 -2.73
N ALA A 43 2.15 25.88 -2.19
CA ALA A 43 1.67 25.84 -0.80
C ALA A 43 0.45 24.91 -0.63
N ALA A 44 -0.18 24.47 -1.71
CA ALA A 44 -1.33 23.56 -1.61
C ALA A 44 -0.86 22.21 -1.05
N PRO A 45 -1.60 21.65 -0.07
CA PRO A 45 -1.26 20.34 0.48
C PRO A 45 -1.26 19.31 -0.66
N THR A 46 -0.16 18.59 -0.79
CA THR A 46 -0.07 17.47 -1.72
C THR A 46 -0.96 16.36 -1.19
N VAL A 47 -2.02 16.06 -1.91
CA VAL A 47 -2.84 14.87 -1.60
C VAL A 47 -2.05 13.68 -2.09
N SER A 48 -1.55 12.86 -1.16
CA SER A 48 -1.01 11.57 -1.52
C SER A 48 -2.13 10.74 -2.11
N LEU A 49 -1.98 10.30 -3.36
CA LEU A 49 -2.92 9.40 -4.03
C LEU A 49 -2.75 7.95 -3.58
N TRP A 50 -1.65 7.67 -2.86
CA TRP A 50 -1.33 6.36 -2.34
C TRP A 50 -1.56 6.36 -0.83
N PRO A 51 -2.17 5.29 -0.28
CA PRO A 51 -2.24 5.13 1.15
C PRO A 51 -0.82 5.13 1.72
N GLU A 52 -0.66 5.72 2.89
CA GLU A 52 0.62 5.72 3.60
C GLU A 52 0.90 4.32 4.16
N TRP A 53 2.19 3.97 4.21
CA TRP A 53 2.63 2.76 4.89
C TRP A 53 2.30 2.86 6.38
N ARG A 54 1.61 1.85 6.89
CA ARG A 54 1.25 1.72 8.30
C ARG A 54 2.28 0.89 9.02
N ASP A 55 2.50 1.21 10.29
CA ASP A 55 3.39 0.48 11.18
C ASP A 55 2.69 -0.84 11.61
N PRO A 56 3.24 -2.01 11.26
CA PRO A 56 2.59 -3.29 11.54
C PRO A 56 2.46 -3.61 13.03
N ASP A 57 3.33 -3.04 13.87
CA ASP A 57 3.32 -3.28 15.32
C ASP A 57 2.26 -2.42 16.03
N LYS A 58 1.97 -1.23 15.49
CA LYS A 58 1.01 -0.30 16.11
C LYS A 58 -0.39 -0.41 15.55
N ASP A 59 -0.50 -0.70 14.26
CA ASP A 59 -1.76 -0.77 13.54
C ASP A 59 -1.71 -1.97 12.58
N PRO A 60 -1.75 -3.22 13.10
CA PRO A 60 -1.77 -4.41 12.26
C PRO A 60 -3.05 -4.45 11.40
N PRO A 61 -3.00 -5.05 10.21
CA PRO A 61 -4.20 -5.23 9.41
C PRO A 61 -5.15 -6.24 10.08
N LYS A 62 -6.38 -6.27 9.57
CA LYS A 62 -7.31 -7.32 9.97
C LYS A 62 -6.73 -8.68 9.55
N VAL A 63 -6.81 -9.66 10.46
CA VAL A 63 -6.39 -11.04 10.25
C VAL A 63 -7.02 -11.59 8.96
N GLU A 64 -6.28 -12.43 8.24
CA GLU A 64 -6.67 -13.05 6.98
C GLU A 64 -7.11 -12.06 5.88
N THR A 65 -6.61 -10.84 5.94
CA THR A 65 -6.86 -9.85 4.90
C THR A 65 -5.59 -9.63 4.08
N GLU A 66 -5.68 -9.88 2.78
CA GLU A 66 -4.56 -9.64 1.87
C GLU A 66 -4.23 -8.15 1.77
N VAL A 67 -2.98 -7.81 1.99
CA VAL A 67 -2.46 -6.44 1.97
C VAL A 67 -1.13 -6.37 1.23
N LEU A 68 -0.71 -5.17 0.82
CA LEU A 68 0.68 -4.94 0.40
C LEU A 68 1.55 -4.79 1.63
N VAL A 69 2.72 -5.43 1.60
CA VAL A 69 3.72 -5.33 2.66
C VAL A 69 5.07 -4.86 2.14
N LEU A 70 5.76 -4.10 2.96
CA LEU A 70 7.13 -3.67 2.74
C LEU A 70 8.05 -4.52 3.61
N VAL A 71 8.85 -5.36 2.98
CA VAL A 71 9.75 -6.33 3.64
C VAL A 71 11.18 -5.81 3.59
N ASP A 72 11.85 -5.76 4.73
CA ASP A 72 13.26 -5.40 4.81
C ASP A 72 14.14 -6.60 4.43
N CYS A 73 14.81 -6.51 3.29
CA CYS A 73 15.76 -7.51 2.80
C CYS A 73 17.22 -7.18 3.17
N GLY A 74 17.45 -6.25 4.09
CA GLY A 74 18.74 -5.83 4.60
C GLY A 74 19.43 -4.79 3.72
N LYS A 75 19.65 -5.04 2.44
CA LYS A 75 20.26 -4.09 1.49
C LYS A 75 19.23 -3.35 0.62
N SER A 76 18.00 -3.80 0.62
CA SER A 76 16.89 -3.27 -0.18
C SER A 76 15.57 -3.60 0.49
N TYR A 77 14.51 -2.95 0.04
CA TYR A 77 13.14 -3.31 0.40
C TYR A 77 12.49 -4.06 -0.75
N CYS A 78 11.66 -5.05 -0.41
CA CYS A 78 10.79 -5.74 -1.34
C CYS A 78 9.35 -5.40 -1.02
N ILE A 79 8.49 -5.34 -2.04
CA ILE A 79 7.05 -5.19 -1.88
C ILE A 79 6.41 -6.47 -2.41
N THR A 80 5.58 -7.09 -1.58
CA THR A 80 4.79 -8.28 -1.94
C THR A 80 3.39 -8.17 -1.35
N THR A 81 2.51 -9.10 -1.66
CA THR A 81 1.24 -9.28 -0.94
C THR A 81 1.42 -10.28 0.17
N ALA A 82 0.72 -10.04 1.29
CA ALA A 82 0.75 -10.93 2.44
C ALA A 82 -0.52 -10.83 3.26
N PHE A 83 -0.67 -11.79 4.16
CA PHE A 83 -1.71 -11.85 5.18
C PHE A 83 -1.05 -11.79 6.55
N TYR A 84 -1.74 -11.17 7.49
CA TYR A 84 -1.32 -11.18 8.87
C TYR A 84 -2.12 -12.18 9.67
N GLU A 85 -1.42 -13.05 10.40
CA GLU A 85 -2.01 -13.99 11.34
C GLU A 85 -1.66 -13.59 12.76
N ASP A 86 -2.64 -13.51 13.64
CA ASP A 86 -2.43 -13.15 15.04
C ASP A 86 -2.35 -14.36 15.98
N GLY A 87 -2.53 -15.56 15.44
CA GLY A 87 -2.53 -16.82 16.16
C GLY A 87 -3.89 -17.21 16.74
N THR A 88 -4.98 -16.52 16.39
CA THR A 88 -6.33 -16.83 16.93
C THR A 88 -7.18 -17.68 16.00
N VAL A 89 -6.88 -17.65 14.70
CA VAL A 89 -7.68 -18.38 13.70
C VAL A 89 -7.37 -19.87 13.74
N SER A 90 -8.42 -20.66 13.85
CA SER A 90 -8.31 -22.13 13.87
C SER A 90 -8.14 -22.69 12.45
N GLN A 91 -7.58 -23.90 12.37
CA GLN A 91 -7.43 -24.62 11.09
C GLN A 91 -8.72 -24.76 10.29
N HIS A 92 -9.88 -24.82 10.97
CA HIS A 92 -11.18 -25.02 10.31
C HIS A 92 -11.78 -23.73 9.75
N GLU A 93 -11.30 -22.58 10.20
CA GLU A 93 -11.77 -21.26 9.81
C GLU A 93 -10.77 -20.51 8.94
N SER A 94 -9.56 -21.05 8.80
CA SER A 94 -8.46 -20.44 8.09
C SER A 94 -8.66 -20.42 6.58
N VAL A 95 -8.14 -19.38 5.93
CA VAL A 95 -8.06 -19.28 4.46
C VAL A 95 -6.96 -20.16 3.87
N TRP A 96 -6.06 -20.70 4.70
CA TRP A 96 -4.90 -21.47 4.29
C TRP A 96 -5.23 -22.93 4.04
N GLN A 97 -4.52 -23.57 3.09
CA GLN A 97 -4.61 -25.01 2.86
C GLN A 97 -3.75 -25.73 3.88
N TRP A 98 -4.38 -26.37 4.85
CA TRP A 98 -3.66 -26.98 5.99
C TRP A 98 -2.75 -28.14 5.61
N GLU A 99 -2.90 -28.74 4.45
CA GLU A 99 -1.96 -29.73 3.92
C GLU A 99 -0.57 -29.13 3.65
N ASP A 100 -0.52 -27.81 3.37
CA ASP A 100 0.73 -27.10 3.04
C ASP A 100 1.33 -26.38 4.27
N VAL A 101 0.53 -26.11 5.30
CA VAL A 101 0.94 -25.30 6.45
C VAL A 101 0.90 -26.03 7.78
N ASP A 102 0.65 -27.34 7.81
CA ASP A 102 0.56 -28.13 9.04
C ASP A 102 1.88 -28.13 9.84
N ASP A 103 3.04 -28.08 9.17
CA ASP A 103 4.35 -27.95 9.81
C ASP A 103 4.50 -26.68 10.65
N TYR A 104 3.68 -25.64 10.39
CA TYR A 104 3.69 -24.37 11.10
C TYR A 104 2.55 -24.24 12.12
N GLY A 105 1.75 -25.27 12.25
CA GLY A 105 0.63 -25.31 13.18
C GLY A 105 1.08 -25.43 14.62
N ILE A 106 0.49 -24.65 15.52
CA ILE A 106 0.61 -24.78 16.95
C ILE A 106 -0.64 -25.46 17.47
N TYR A 107 -0.46 -26.63 18.12
CA TYR A 107 -1.58 -27.34 18.72
C TYR A 107 -2.05 -26.66 19.99
N ASP A 108 -3.33 -26.40 20.07
CA ASP A 108 -4.04 -25.85 21.21
C ASP A 108 -4.74 -26.99 21.95
N GLU A 109 -4.22 -27.35 23.14
CA GLU A 109 -4.74 -28.47 23.96
C GLU A 109 -6.13 -28.18 24.55
N GLU A 110 -6.48 -26.90 24.72
CA GLU A 110 -7.76 -26.53 25.34
C GLU A 110 -8.92 -26.71 24.35
N ASP A 111 -8.68 -26.35 23.10
CA ASP A 111 -9.70 -26.40 22.04
C ASP A 111 -9.58 -27.66 21.14
N ASP A 112 -8.54 -28.50 21.35
CA ASP A 112 -8.23 -29.69 20.55
C ASP A 112 -8.13 -29.40 19.04
N LEU A 113 -7.38 -28.33 18.69
CA LEU A 113 -7.22 -27.89 17.31
C LEU A 113 -5.87 -27.24 17.06
N TYR A 114 -5.54 -27.02 15.80
CA TYR A 114 -4.33 -26.30 15.40
C TYR A 114 -4.65 -24.84 15.01
N ARG A 115 -3.68 -23.96 15.30
CA ARG A 115 -3.70 -22.55 14.88
C ARG A 115 -2.37 -22.22 14.21
N LEU A 116 -2.38 -21.31 13.22
CA LEU A 116 -1.15 -20.82 12.63
C LEU A 116 -0.39 -19.94 13.59
N GLN A 117 0.93 -19.97 13.47
CA GLN A 117 1.80 -19.06 14.21
C GLN A 117 1.49 -17.62 13.84
N LYS A 118 1.51 -16.74 14.84
CA LYS A 118 1.44 -15.31 14.63
C LYS A 118 2.57 -14.84 13.73
N GLY A 119 2.25 -14.07 12.70
CA GLY A 119 3.23 -13.56 11.76
C GLY A 119 2.63 -13.11 10.44
N TRP A 120 3.50 -12.96 9.47
CA TRP A 120 3.15 -12.58 8.11
C TRP A 120 3.30 -13.77 7.19
N TRP A 121 2.30 -14.02 6.35
CA TRP A 121 2.19 -15.19 5.49
C TRP A 121 1.96 -14.76 4.06
N GLU A 122 2.56 -15.45 3.09
CA GLU A 122 2.42 -15.14 1.67
C GLU A 122 2.12 -16.39 0.85
N TYR A 123 1.41 -16.20 -0.27
CA TYR A 123 1.36 -17.15 -1.36
C TYR A 123 2.53 -16.87 -2.29
N ARG A 124 3.50 -17.75 -2.34
CA ARG A 124 4.64 -17.63 -3.25
C ARG A 124 4.36 -18.44 -4.51
N HIS A 125 4.02 -17.75 -5.61
CA HIS A 125 3.78 -18.40 -6.88
C HIS A 125 5.08 -18.67 -7.62
N PHE A 126 5.30 -19.91 -8.05
CA PHE A 126 6.39 -20.32 -8.95
C PHE A 126 5.89 -20.42 -10.39
N THR A 127 4.64 -20.88 -10.57
CA THR A 127 3.87 -20.84 -11.80
C THR A 127 2.45 -20.37 -11.48
N PRO A 128 1.59 -20.04 -12.47
CA PRO A 128 0.20 -19.69 -12.20
C PRO A 128 -0.61 -20.78 -11.46
N GLU A 129 -0.16 -22.03 -11.54
CA GLU A 129 -0.85 -23.21 -11.03
C GLU A 129 -0.16 -23.79 -9.78
N ASP A 130 1.02 -23.26 -9.42
CA ASP A 130 1.84 -23.77 -8.31
C ASP A 130 2.14 -22.60 -7.35
N ALA A 131 1.54 -22.65 -6.19
CA ALA A 131 1.72 -21.68 -5.11
C ALA A 131 2.16 -22.40 -3.84
N LEU A 132 3.14 -21.86 -3.15
CA LEU A 132 3.57 -22.29 -1.83
C LEU A 132 3.07 -21.30 -0.78
N GLU A 133 2.37 -21.80 0.20
CA GLU A 133 1.96 -21.04 1.39
C GLU A 133 3.08 -21.09 2.42
N CYS A 134 3.65 -19.94 2.75
CA CYS A 134 4.78 -19.89 3.66
C CYS A 134 4.84 -18.60 4.49
N PRO A 135 5.46 -18.66 5.69
CA PRO A 135 5.72 -17.48 6.47
C PRO A 135 6.77 -16.57 5.80
N ILE A 136 6.65 -15.28 6.00
CA ILE A 136 7.67 -14.30 5.62
C ILE A 136 8.74 -14.27 6.71
N ASP A 137 9.92 -14.79 6.43
CA ASP A 137 11.03 -14.90 7.38
C ASP A 137 11.73 -13.57 7.70
N LYS A 138 11.45 -12.52 6.91
CA LYS A 138 12.10 -11.22 7.03
C LYS A 138 11.18 -10.21 7.68
N PRO A 139 11.76 -9.16 8.33
CA PRO A 139 10.93 -8.15 8.98
C PRO A 139 10.02 -7.43 7.98
N VAL A 140 8.72 -7.43 8.26
CA VAL A 140 7.76 -6.56 7.61
C VAL A 140 7.76 -5.23 8.36
N VAL A 141 8.18 -4.17 7.67
CA VAL A 141 8.38 -2.83 8.26
C VAL A 141 7.25 -1.87 7.94
N GLY A 142 6.32 -2.27 7.09
CA GLY A 142 5.15 -1.47 6.75
C GLY A 142 4.13 -2.28 5.97
N TRP A 143 2.88 -1.85 6.03
CA TRP A 143 1.80 -2.42 5.24
C TRP A 143 0.83 -1.34 4.75
N MET A 144 0.06 -1.64 3.70
CA MET A 144 -1.05 -0.80 3.23
C MET A 144 -2.12 -1.67 2.58
N PRO A 145 -3.39 -1.23 2.56
CA PRO A 145 -4.44 -1.93 1.85
C PRO A 145 -4.11 -2.09 0.37
N LEU A 146 -4.57 -3.19 -0.24
CA LEU A 146 -4.53 -3.34 -1.70
C LEU A 146 -5.33 -2.20 -2.37
N PRO A 147 -4.90 -1.76 -3.56
CA PRO A 147 -5.70 -0.87 -4.37
C PRO A 147 -7.09 -1.46 -4.61
N PRO A 148 -8.15 -0.64 -4.63
CA PRO A 148 -9.48 -1.12 -4.94
C PRO A 148 -9.49 -1.80 -6.32
N LYS A 149 -10.08 -3.01 -6.40
CA LYS A 149 -10.20 -3.81 -7.64
C LYS A 149 -11.16 -3.20 -8.67
N GLU A 150 -11.67 -2.01 -8.44
CA GLU A 150 -12.49 -1.28 -9.40
C GLU A 150 -11.62 -0.85 -10.58
N VAL A 151 -11.48 -1.75 -11.53
CA VAL A 151 -10.99 -1.40 -12.85
C VAL A 151 -12.00 -0.40 -13.41
N ALA A 152 -11.55 0.81 -13.74
CA ALA A 152 -12.38 1.79 -14.41
C ALA A 152 -13.07 1.09 -15.60
N LYS A 153 -14.39 0.92 -15.50
CA LYS A 153 -15.19 0.46 -16.64
C LYS A 153 -15.03 1.52 -17.72
N LYS A 154 -14.25 1.21 -18.72
CA LYS A 154 -14.16 2.02 -19.95
C LYS A 154 -15.46 1.93 -20.72
#